data_bfe6c50f6a5319a36baba322a38792d2
#
_entry.id   bfe6c50f6a5319a36baba322a38792d2
#
_cell.length_a   1.000
_cell.length_b   1.000
_cell.length_c   1.000
_cell.angle_alpha   90.00
_cell.angle_beta   90.00
_cell.angle_gamma   90.00
#
_symmetry.space_group_name_H-M   'P 1'
#
loop_
_entity.id
_entity.type
_entity.pdbx_description
1 polymer ?
#
loop_
_entity_poly.entity_id
_entity_poly.type
_entity_poly.pdbx_seq_one_letter_code
_entity_poly.pdbx_strand_id
1 'polypeptide(L)'
;MIQDTDLLSIQELRNKVELAHQAFLSFRAFPQEKIDAIVEAMGEAGRAHARRLAELAVEETGYGNVPDKIAKNLLNADLLPRTIRGMKTVGVLREIPEKNLVEVGVPMGVIGAILPTTNPTSTAIFKSVIALKAGNAVVFSPHPYARRCTCETIDLLHRAAVSAGAPEGIIQCLTLTSQETTQQLMKHPKIAAILATGGSGLVRAAYSSGKPAFGVGPGNVPVLLDTTANIPEAVGLVIEGKSFDYGTVCSSEQSLVCQESLRATVLSELRMHKAFVCDEAQTKALESTLIQPSGRINPACVGKSPRAIAALAGFAVPADARILACEIKGVGKEHPLSAEKLSP
;
A
#
# COMPACT_ATOMS: atom_id res chain seq x y z
N MET A 1 9.97 -4.48 37.60
CA MET A 1 9.30 -3.19 37.40
C MET A 1 8.19 -3.39 36.41
N ILE A 2 6.97 -3.03 36.73
CA ILE A 2 5.87 -2.97 35.75
C ILE A 2 6.16 -1.77 34.85
N GLN A 3 6.39 -2.00 33.56
CA GLN A 3 6.56 -0.94 32.58
C GLN A 3 5.21 -0.71 31.88
N ASP A 4 4.75 0.53 31.89
CA ASP A 4 3.59 0.96 31.14
C ASP A 4 3.95 1.09 29.65
N THR A 5 3.53 0.12 28.86
CA THR A 5 3.85 0.03 27.42
C THR A 5 3.27 1.20 26.64
N ASP A 6 2.14 1.75 27.09
CA ASP A 6 1.47 2.87 26.41
C ASP A 6 2.27 4.16 26.60
N LEU A 7 2.75 4.43 27.81
CA LEU A 7 3.62 5.57 28.07
C LEU A 7 4.96 5.47 27.33
N LEU A 8 5.53 4.27 27.24
CA LEU A 8 6.76 4.03 26.48
C LEU A 8 6.56 4.28 24.98
N SER A 9 5.42 3.85 24.42
CA SER A 9 5.10 4.07 23.01
C SER A 9 4.91 5.55 22.67
N ILE A 10 4.27 6.30 23.56
CA ILE A 10 4.12 7.76 23.43
C ILE A 10 5.47 8.48 23.56
N GLN A 11 6.32 8.03 24.49
CA GLN A 11 7.67 8.59 24.65
C GLN A 11 8.54 8.31 23.41
N GLU A 12 8.49 7.08 22.86
CA GLU A 12 9.16 6.75 21.61
C GLU A 12 8.69 7.67 20.47
N LEU A 13 7.38 7.83 20.32
CA LEU A 13 6.81 8.73 19.31
C LEU A 13 7.39 10.14 19.41
N ARG A 14 7.38 10.73 20.61
CA ARG A 14 7.89 12.10 20.83
C ARG A 14 9.36 12.21 20.47
N ASN A 15 10.18 11.25 20.88
CA ASN A 15 11.60 11.20 20.57
C ASN A 15 11.86 11.08 19.06
N LYS A 16 11.13 10.16 18.37
CA LYS A 16 11.27 9.94 16.94
C LYS A 16 10.84 11.16 16.11
N VAL A 17 9.73 11.81 16.49
CA VAL A 17 9.27 13.04 15.81
C VAL A 17 10.26 14.18 16.06
N GLU A 18 10.84 14.30 17.26
CA GLU A 18 11.85 15.32 17.54
C GLU A 18 13.11 15.12 16.69
N LEU A 19 13.65 13.88 16.62
CA LEU A 19 14.80 13.55 15.77
C LEU A 19 14.52 13.87 14.29
N ALA A 20 13.36 13.46 13.78
CA ALA A 20 12.97 13.75 12.40
C ALA A 20 12.82 15.27 12.15
N HIS A 21 12.33 16.01 13.13
CA HIS A 21 12.21 17.47 13.02
C HIS A 21 13.58 18.16 12.98
N GLN A 22 14.50 17.76 13.81
CA GLN A 22 15.87 18.32 13.78
C GLN A 22 16.59 17.97 12.47
N ALA A 23 16.44 16.75 11.98
CA ALA A 23 16.96 16.34 10.68
C ALA A 23 16.35 17.17 9.53
N PHE A 24 15.03 17.40 9.58
CA PHE A 24 14.33 18.25 8.61
C PHE A 24 14.86 19.68 8.56
N LEU A 25 15.17 20.31 9.70
CA LEU A 25 15.68 21.68 9.73
C LEU A 25 16.98 21.82 8.94
N SER A 26 17.81 20.78 8.90
CA SER A 26 19.02 20.76 8.08
C SER A 26 18.73 20.39 6.64
N PHE A 27 17.84 19.40 6.41
CA PHE A 27 17.54 18.84 5.09
C PHE A 27 16.78 19.80 4.18
N ARG A 28 15.91 20.64 4.73
CA ARG A 28 15.08 21.60 3.99
C ARG A 28 15.88 22.61 3.14
N ALA A 29 17.16 22.78 3.44
CA ALA A 29 18.05 23.68 2.72
C ALA A 29 18.86 22.97 1.62
N PHE A 30 18.65 21.66 1.41
CA PHE A 30 19.41 20.93 0.40
C PHE A 30 18.95 21.29 -1.01
N PRO A 31 19.90 21.46 -1.95
CA PRO A 31 19.57 21.64 -3.35
C PRO A 31 19.01 20.33 -3.96
N GLN A 32 18.29 20.45 -5.07
CA GLN A 32 17.62 19.32 -5.74
C GLN A 32 18.58 18.18 -6.05
N GLU A 33 19.77 18.48 -6.53
CA GLU A 33 20.77 17.49 -6.95
C GLU A 33 21.22 16.60 -5.77
N LYS A 34 21.35 17.18 -4.58
CA LYS A 34 21.71 16.43 -3.37
C LYS A 34 20.57 15.55 -2.91
N ILE A 35 19.33 16.04 -2.98
CA ILE A 35 18.12 15.26 -2.70
C ILE A 35 18.01 14.10 -3.67
N ASP A 36 18.26 14.32 -4.95
CA ASP A 36 18.17 13.30 -5.99
C ASP A 36 19.22 12.19 -5.80
N ALA A 37 20.43 12.53 -5.42
CA ALA A 37 21.45 11.55 -5.09
C ALA A 37 21.07 10.67 -3.90
N ILE A 38 20.43 11.26 -2.87
CA ILE A 38 19.93 10.51 -1.71
C ILE A 38 18.80 9.56 -2.12
N VAL A 39 17.86 10.03 -2.93
CA VAL A 39 16.74 9.21 -3.43
C VAL A 39 17.24 8.05 -4.28
N GLU A 40 18.24 8.27 -5.13
CA GLU A 40 18.86 7.20 -5.93
C GLU A 40 19.53 6.14 -5.05
N ALA A 41 20.30 6.55 -4.04
CA ALA A 41 20.93 5.62 -3.10
C ALA A 41 19.89 4.77 -2.34
N MET A 42 18.76 5.36 -1.95
CA MET A 42 17.65 4.64 -1.34
C MET A 42 17.03 3.63 -2.33
N GLY A 43 16.86 4.03 -3.60
CA GLY A 43 16.39 3.14 -4.66
C GLY A 43 17.31 1.93 -4.87
N GLU A 44 18.62 2.16 -4.92
CA GLU A 44 19.63 1.10 -5.04
C GLU A 44 19.57 0.12 -3.87
N ALA A 45 19.50 0.63 -2.64
CA ALA A 45 19.38 -0.20 -1.46
C ALA A 45 18.09 -1.04 -1.49
N GLY A 46 16.96 -0.43 -1.88
CA GLY A 46 15.67 -1.12 -2.03
C GLY A 46 15.72 -2.22 -3.10
N ARG A 47 16.35 -1.95 -4.25
CA ARG A 47 16.55 -2.94 -5.33
C ARG A 47 17.40 -4.12 -4.87
N ALA A 48 18.54 -3.84 -4.25
CA ALA A 48 19.47 -4.87 -3.79
C ALA A 48 18.83 -5.82 -2.75
N HIS A 49 17.88 -5.34 -1.98
CA HIS A 49 17.23 -6.11 -0.91
C HIS A 49 15.77 -6.51 -1.21
N ALA A 50 15.28 -6.27 -2.44
CA ALA A 50 13.89 -6.49 -2.81
C ALA A 50 13.36 -7.90 -2.47
N ARG A 51 14.19 -8.94 -2.73
CA ARG A 51 13.85 -10.34 -2.41
C ARG A 51 13.77 -10.56 -0.90
N ARG A 52 14.79 -10.18 -0.15
CA ARG A 52 14.84 -10.38 1.31
C ARG A 52 13.66 -9.70 2.02
N LEU A 53 13.35 -8.46 1.61
CA LEU A 53 12.20 -7.72 2.16
C LEU A 53 10.86 -8.38 1.80
N ALA A 54 10.73 -8.97 0.60
CA ALA A 54 9.55 -9.71 0.19
C ALA A 54 9.36 -10.99 1.03
N GLU A 55 10.43 -11.77 1.19
CA GLU A 55 10.44 -12.98 2.03
C GLU A 55 10.03 -12.66 3.47
N LEU A 56 10.61 -11.62 4.06
CA LEU A 56 10.30 -11.17 5.41
C LEU A 56 8.85 -10.71 5.55
N ALA A 57 8.31 -10.01 4.55
CA ALA A 57 6.91 -9.57 4.56
C ALA A 57 5.92 -10.75 4.50
N VAL A 58 6.19 -11.75 3.66
CA VAL A 58 5.36 -12.98 3.59
C VAL A 58 5.46 -13.77 4.88
N GLU A 59 6.67 -13.94 5.43
CA GLU A 59 6.90 -14.66 6.68
C GLU A 59 6.13 -14.02 7.85
N GLU A 60 6.18 -12.70 7.99
CA GLU A 60 5.57 -11.99 9.11
C GLU A 60 4.05 -11.87 8.96
N THR A 61 3.56 -11.54 7.76
CA THR A 61 2.13 -11.25 7.55
C THR A 61 1.32 -12.48 7.13
N GLY A 62 1.95 -13.44 6.49
CA GLY A 62 1.28 -14.57 5.85
C GLY A 62 0.44 -14.18 4.64
N TYR A 63 0.61 -12.97 4.08
CA TYR A 63 -0.18 -12.42 2.97
C TYR A 63 0.62 -12.39 1.67
N GLY A 64 -0.05 -12.79 0.58
CA GLY A 64 0.52 -12.75 -0.75
C GLY A 64 1.57 -13.82 -1.00
N ASN A 65 2.46 -13.57 -1.95
CA ASN A 65 3.55 -14.47 -2.31
C ASN A 65 4.85 -13.71 -2.57
N VAL A 66 5.98 -14.40 -2.44
CA VAL A 66 7.32 -13.78 -2.54
C VAL A 66 7.60 -13.19 -3.93
N PRO A 67 7.34 -13.89 -5.06
CA PRO A 67 7.60 -13.33 -6.39
C PRO A 67 6.92 -11.99 -6.64
N ASP A 68 5.64 -11.90 -6.33
CA ASP A 68 4.85 -10.69 -6.57
C ASP A 68 5.24 -9.56 -5.60
N LYS A 69 5.60 -9.89 -4.35
CA LYS A 69 6.13 -8.88 -3.42
C LYS A 69 7.51 -8.36 -3.84
N ILE A 70 8.35 -9.17 -4.49
CA ILE A 70 9.57 -8.69 -5.13
C ILE A 70 9.23 -7.66 -6.21
N ALA A 71 8.28 -7.98 -7.09
CA ALA A 71 7.84 -7.05 -8.13
C ALA A 71 7.31 -5.74 -7.54
N LYS A 72 6.51 -5.79 -6.46
CA LYS A 72 6.04 -4.58 -5.75
C LYS A 72 7.19 -3.75 -5.15
N ASN A 73 8.18 -4.40 -4.55
CA ASN A 73 9.33 -3.71 -4.01
C ASN A 73 10.13 -3.03 -5.12
N LEU A 74 10.35 -3.73 -6.26
CA LEU A 74 11.05 -3.18 -7.42
C LEU A 74 10.27 -2.04 -8.10
N LEU A 75 8.93 -2.11 -8.15
CA LEU A 75 8.10 -1.00 -8.62
C LEU A 75 8.44 0.31 -7.88
N ASN A 76 8.64 0.23 -6.56
CA ASN A 76 8.89 1.42 -5.75
C ASN A 76 10.38 1.74 -5.54
N ALA A 77 11.27 0.76 -5.67
CA ALA A 77 12.71 0.97 -5.52
C ALA A 77 13.43 1.27 -6.84
N ASP A 78 12.84 0.89 -7.98
CA ASP A 78 13.45 1.06 -9.29
C ASP A 78 12.62 1.96 -10.21
N LEU A 79 11.38 1.55 -10.53
CA LEU A 79 10.55 2.30 -11.48
C LEU A 79 10.17 3.69 -10.95
N LEU A 80 9.77 3.80 -9.69
CA LEU A 80 9.39 5.09 -9.10
C LEU A 80 10.55 6.11 -9.12
N PRO A 81 11.76 5.84 -8.58
CA PRO A 81 12.88 6.77 -8.66
C PRO A 81 13.21 7.19 -10.09
N ARG A 82 13.18 6.27 -11.06
CA ARG A 82 13.40 6.59 -12.49
C ARG A 82 12.33 7.55 -13.02
N THR A 83 11.07 7.31 -12.68
CA THR A 83 9.94 8.14 -13.16
C THR A 83 10.02 9.57 -12.64
N ILE A 84 10.44 9.74 -11.37
CA ILE A 84 10.49 11.06 -10.73
C ILE A 84 11.88 11.74 -10.81
N ARG A 85 12.87 11.10 -11.45
CA ARG A 85 14.26 11.61 -11.52
C ARG A 85 14.35 13.02 -12.04
N GLY A 86 13.64 13.37 -13.10
CA GLY A 86 13.63 14.70 -13.70
C GLY A 86 12.71 15.73 -13.02
N MET A 87 11.93 15.30 -12.00
CA MET A 87 11.00 16.21 -11.33
C MET A 87 11.74 17.14 -10.39
N LYS A 88 11.57 18.45 -10.61
CA LYS A 88 12.00 19.48 -9.67
C LYS A 88 10.94 19.66 -8.59
N THR A 89 11.32 19.51 -7.32
CA THR A 89 10.40 19.49 -6.19
C THR A 89 10.74 20.52 -5.11
N VAL A 90 11.96 21.10 -5.16
CA VAL A 90 12.42 22.11 -4.23
C VAL A 90 13.08 23.28 -4.98
N GLY A 91 13.09 24.46 -4.36
CA GLY A 91 13.63 25.67 -4.96
C GLY A 91 12.73 26.24 -6.06
N VAL A 92 13.26 27.08 -6.93
CA VAL A 92 12.48 27.68 -8.04
C VAL A 92 12.08 26.56 -9.00
N LEU A 93 10.79 26.28 -9.10
CA LEU A 93 10.22 25.26 -9.99
C LEU A 93 10.01 25.82 -11.41
N ARG A 94 9.48 27.04 -11.50
CA ARG A 94 9.15 27.70 -12.77
C ARG A 94 9.14 29.21 -12.61
N GLU A 95 9.61 29.91 -13.62
CA GLU A 95 9.43 31.34 -13.79
C GLU A 95 8.43 31.56 -14.92
N ILE A 96 7.52 32.52 -14.72
CA ILE A 96 6.49 32.92 -15.69
C ILE A 96 6.62 34.45 -15.88
N PRO A 97 7.57 34.91 -16.71
CA PRO A 97 7.90 36.31 -16.84
C PRO A 97 6.73 37.20 -17.28
N GLU A 98 5.85 36.67 -18.15
CA GLU A 98 4.67 37.37 -18.65
C GLU A 98 3.63 37.65 -17.55
N LYS A 99 3.72 36.96 -16.40
CA LYS A 99 2.87 37.16 -15.23
C LYS A 99 3.59 37.74 -14.02
N ASN A 100 4.90 38.05 -14.16
CA ASN A 100 5.78 38.42 -13.04
C ASN A 100 5.66 37.43 -11.86
N LEU A 101 5.63 36.11 -12.14
CA LEU A 101 5.39 35.08 -11.16
C LEU A 101 6.54 34.07 -11.13
N VAL A 102 6.94 33.71 -9.93
CA VAL A 102 7.90 32.60 -9.67
C VAL A 102 7.22 31.56 -8.79
N GLU A 103 7.22 30.31 -9.25
CA GLU A 103 6.77 29.17 -8.47
C GLU A 103 7.93 28.55 -7.71
N VAL A 104 7.80 28.42 -6.40
CA VAL A 104 8.84 27.88 -5.54
C VAL A 104 8.32 26.65 -4.81
N GLY A 105 9.01 25.51 -4.97
CA GLY A 105 8.78 24.29 -4.19
C GLY A 105 9.37 24.44 -2.79
N VAL A 106 8.54 24.25 -1.77
CA VAL A 106 8.95 24.36 -0.36
C VAL A 106 8.58 23.07 0.35
N PRO A 107 9.52 22.39 1.05
CA PRO A 107 9.21 21.24 1.85
C PRO A 107 8.19 21.56 2.95
N MET A 108 7.26 20.64 3.20
CA MET A 108 6.20 20.81 4.20
C MET A 108 6.69 20.67 5.64
N GLY A 109 7.60 19.73 5.87
CA GLY A 109 8.08 19.41 7.23
C GLY A 109 8.26 17.93 7.48
N VAL A 110 7.85 17.47 8.67
CA VAL A 110 7.85 16.06 9.02
C VAL A 110 6.53 15.43 8.58
N ILE A 111 6.61 14.37 7.81
CA ILE A 111 5.45 13.61 7.32
C ILE A 111 5.16 12.45 8.30
N GLY A 112 3.94 12.34 8.77
CA GLY A 112 3.43 11.16 9.49
C GLY A 112 2.92 10.12 8.50
N ALA A 113 3.60 8.98 8.38
CA ALA A 113 3.28 7.94 7.40
C ALA A 113 2.73 6.69 8.08
N ILE A 114 1.50 6.27 7.75
CA ILE A 114 0.85 5.09 8.31
C ILE A 114 0.79 4.01 7.24
N LEU A 115 1.18 2.79 7.60
CA LEU A 115 1.43 1.69 6.67
C LEU A 115 0.44 0.54 6.85
N PRO A 116 0.04 -0.13 5.75
CA PRO A 116 -0.87 -1.27 5.79
C PRO A 116 -0.12 -2.59 6.05
N THR A 117 -0.86 -3.65 6.37
CA THR A 117 -0.32 -5.02 6.47
C THR A 117 -0.12 -5.69 5.11
N THR A 118 -0.94 -5.32 4.13
CA THR A 118 -0.99 -5.99 2.82
C THR A 118 0.24 -5.72 1.95
N ASN A 119 0.79 -4.50 2.06
CA ASN A 119 1.91 -4.03 1.23
C ASN A 119 2.96 -3.28 2.08
N PRO A 120 3.48 -3.87 3.17
CA PRO A 120 4.24 -3.12 4.17
C PRO A 120 5.56 -2.57 3.63
N THR A 121 6.38 -3.43 3.01
CA THR A 121 7.72 -3.07 2.54
C THR A 121 7.69 -2.15 1.32
N SER A 122 6.86 -2.47 0.33
CA SER A 122 6.72 -1.65 -0.87
C SER A 122 6.15 -0.26 -0.56
N THR A 123 5.18 -0.16 0.36
CA THR A 123 4.63 1.14 0.80
C THR A 123 5.65 1.94 1.63
N ALA A 124 6.49 1.27 2.42
CA ALA A 124 7.59 1.92 3.14
C ALA A 124 8.61 2.54 2.17
N ILE A 125 9.01 1.78 1.14
CA ILE A 125 9.90 2.28 0.08
C ILE A 125 9.25 3.48 -0.62
N PHE A 126 8.00 3.32 -1.09
CA PHE A 126 7.25 4.37 -1.79
C PHE A 126 7.23 5.68 -1.00
N LYS A 127 6.73 5.63 0.25
CA LYS A 127 6.56 6.83 1.06
C LYS A 127 7.88 7.46 1.48
N SER A 128 8.94 6.67 1.70
CA SER A 128 10.27 7.19 1.97
C SER A 128 10.82 7.97 0.76
N VAL A 129 10.73 7.38 -0.43
CA VAL A 129 11.22 7.97 -1.68
C VAL A 129 10.50 9.30 -1.96
N ILE A 130 9.17 9.32 -1.94
CA ILE A 130 8.42 10.56 -2.27
C ILE A 130 8.57 11.64 -1.20
N ALA A 131 8.66 11.26 0.08
CA ALA A 131 8.85 12.23 1.16
C ALA A 131 10.20 12.95 1.03
N LEU A 132 11.30 12.18 0.89
CA LEU A 132 12.62 12.76 0.76
C LEU A 132 12.80 13.50 -0.58
N LYS A 133 12.25 13.00 -1.69
CA LYS A 133 12.27 13.70 -2.98
C LYS A 133 11.67 15.10 -2.88
N ALA A 134 10.64 15.27 -2.05
CA ALA A 134 10.02 16.58 -1.79
C ALA A 134 10.68 17.37 -0.63
N GLY A 135 11.89 16.99 -0.19
CA GLY A 135 12.64 17.66 0.86
C GLY A 135 12.11 17.51 2.28
N ASN A 136 11.23 16.53 2.52
CA ASN A 136 10.61 16.30 3.83
C ASN A 136 11.35 15.22 4.64
N ALA A 137 11.19 15.26 5.97
CA ALA A 137 11.46 14.12 6.84
C ALA A 137 10.20 13.25 7.00
N VAL A 138 10.35 12.00 7.46
CA VAL A 138 9.22 11.10 7.63
C VAL A 138 9.34 10.23 8.88
N VAL A 139 8.21 10.08 9.59
CA VAL A 139 8.05 9.16 10.72
C VAL A 139 6.96 8.16 10.40
N PHE A 140 7.32 6.88 10.43
CA PHE A 140 6.44 5.77 10.08
C PHE A 140 5.78 5.15 11.30
N SER A 141 4.47 4.88 11.17
CA SER A 141 3.70 4.02 12.06
C SER A 141 3.34 2.74 11.30
N PRO A 142 4.08 1.63 11.50
CA PRO A 142 3.77 0.35 10.89
C PRO A 142 2.51 -0.27 11.50
N HIS A 143 1.84 -1.10 10.72
CA HIS A 143 0.79 -1.96 11.27
C HIS A 143 1.41 -3.00 12.24
N PRO A 144 0.78 -3.28 13.40
CA PRO A 144 1.34 -4.22 14.38
C PRO A 144 1.74 -5.59 13.80
N TYR A 145 0.97 -6.11 12.85
CA TYR A 145 1.20 -7.41 12.19
C TYR A 145 2.21 -7.36 11.02
N ALA A 146 2.85 -6.22 10.77
CA ALA A 146 3.88 -6.03 9.74
C ALA A 146 5.02 -5.14 10.26
N ARG A 147 5.24 -5.13 11.57
CA ARG A 147 6.18 -4.20 12.22
C ARG A 147 7.61 -4.53 11.88
N ARG A 148 8.00 -5.82 11.94
CA ARG A 148 9.39 -6.26 11.71
C ARG A 148 9.85 -5.95 10.30
N CYS A 149 9.12 -6.39 9.29
CA CYS A 149 9.45 -6.16 7.89
C CYS A 149 9.44 -4.67 7.52
N THR A 150 8.50 -3.91 8.08
CA THR A 150 8.42 -2.46 7.89
C THR A 150 9.62 -1.74 8.50
N CYS A 151 9.93 -2.00 9.78
CA CYS A 151 11.05 -1.35 10.46
C CYS A 151 12.39 -1.71 9.82
N GLU A 152 12.59 -2.95 9.39
CA GLU A 152 13.80 -3.36 8.68
C GLU A 152 13.95 -2.66 7.33
N THR A 153 12.84 -2.50 6.58
CA THR A 153 12.84 -1.73 5.33
C THR A 153 13.23 -0.27 5.57
N ILE A 154 12.65 0.34 6.59
CA ILE A 154 12.89 1.75 6.93
C ILE A 154 14.33 1.96 7.40
N ASP A 155 14.86 1.09 8.24
CA ASP A 155 16.25 1.14 8.69
C ASP A 155 17.24 1.00 7.52
N LEU A 156 16.98 0.09 6.59
CA LEU A 156 17.76 -0.06 5.36
C LEU A 156 17.79 1.25 4.55
N LEU A 157 16.62 1.84 4.31
CA LEU A 157 16.50 3.08 3.52
C LEU A 157 17.12 4.28 4.26
N HIS A 158 16.95 4.35 5.56
CA HIS A 158 17.56 5.39 6.39
C HIS A 158 19.09 5.35 6.31
N ARG A 159 19.69 4.16 6.49
CA ARG A 159 21.14 4.00 6.36
C ARG A 159 21.65 4.38 4.97
N ALA A 160 20.94 3.99 3.91
CA ALA A 160 21.30 4.38 2.55
C ALA A 160 21.22 5.90 2.35
N ALA A 161 20.17 6.54 2.85
CA ALA A 161 20.01 7.99 2.79
C ALA A 161 21.15 8.72 3.54
N VAL A 162 21.47 8.29 4.76
CA VAL A 162 22.53 8.88 5.56
C VAL A 162 23.90 8.69 4.91
N SER A 163 24.17 7.50 4.36
CA SER A 163 25.42 7.23 3.62
C SER A 163 25.57 8.12 2.37
N ALA A 164 24.46 8.55 1.78
CA ALA A 164 24.44 9.51 0.68
C ALA A 164 24.40 10.99 1.13
N GLY A 165 24.54 11.25 2.43
CA GLY A 165 24.68 12.56 3.03
C GLY A 165 23.37 13.20 3.53
N ALA A 166 22.31 12.42 3.72
CA ALA A 166 21.12 12.89 4.43
C ALA A 166 21.42 13.08 5.93
N PRO A 167 20.76 13.99 6.64
CA PRO A 167 20.91 14.12 8.07
C PRO A 167 20.43 12.86 8.80
N GLU A 168 21.15 12.50 9.87
CA GLU A 168 20.73 11.42 10.77
C GLU A 168 19.34 11.72 11.34
N GLY A 169 18.49 10.70 11.40
CA GLY A 169 17.12 10.84 11.89
C GLY A 169 16.07 11.24 10.85
N ILE A 170 16.44 11.46 9.57
CA ILE A 170 15.54 11.95 8.52
C ILE A 170 14.37 10.99 8.22
N ILE A 171 14.57 9.70 8.41
CA ILE A 171 13.55 8.65 8.30
C ILE A 171 13.48 7.91 9.63
N GLN A 172 12.31 7.85 10.25
CA GLN A 172 12.09 7.21 11.53
C GLN A 172 10.98 6.16 11.48
N CYS A 173 11.10 5.10 12.28
CA CYS A 173 10.07 4.07 12.41
C CYS A 173 9.68 3.88 13.89
N LEU A 174 8.38 3.86 14.19
CA LEU A 174 7.90 3.49 15.51
C LEU A 174 8.00 1.97 15.69
N THR A 175 8.61 1.53 16.79
CA THR A 175 8.75 0.12 17.13
C THR A 175 7.69 -0.36 18.12
N LEU A 176 7.12 0.57 18.89
CA LEU A 176 6.01 0.33 19.80
C LEU A 176 4.74 0.98 19.22
N THR A 177 3.99 0.23 18.43
CA THR A 177 2.81 0.75 17.73
C THR A 177 1.52 0.30 18.40
N SER A 178 0.64 1.26 18.64
CA SER A 178 -0.74 1.06 19.09
C SER A 178 -1.68 1.96 18.30
N GLN A 179 -2.98 1.76 18.45
CA GLN A 179 -3.97 2.68 17.90
C GLN A 179 -3.81 4.08 18.50
N GLU A 180 -3.55 4.16 19.79
CA GLU A 180 -3.31 5.42 20.53
C GLU A 180 -2.09 6.15 19.95
N THR A 181 -0.93 5.46 19.84
CA THR A 181 0.31 6.03 19.30
C THR A 181 0.11 6.55 17.88
N THR A 182 -0.63 5.82 17.03
CA THR A 182 -0.94 6.26 15.66
C THR A 182 -1.80 7.51 15.65
N GLN A 183 -2.80 7.62 16.54
CA GLN A 183 -3.61 8.82 16.69
C GLN A 183 -2.79 10.02 17.18
N GLN A 184 -1.90 9.79 18.15
CA GLN A 184 -0.98 10.81 18.66
C GLN A 184 -0.01 11.30 17.58
N LEU A 185 0.51 10.40 16.71
CA LEU A 185 1.31 10.78 15.55
C LEU A 185 0.54 11.73 14.63
N MET A 186 -0.70 11.39 14.28
CA MET A 186 -1.52 12.22 13.38
C MET A 186 -1.80 13.62 13.95
N LYS A 187 -1.90 13.74 15.29
CA LYS A 187 -2.18 15.01 15.98
C LYS A 187 -0.93 15.77 16.42
N HIS A 188 0.26 15.17 16.33
CA HIS A 188 1.48 15.77 16.88
C HIS A 188 1.80 17.13 16.23
N PRO A 189 2.11 18.20 16.99
CA PRO A 189 2.26 19.55 16.45
C PRO A 189 3.36 19.68 15.38
N LYS A 190 4.43 18.90 15.48
CA LYS A 190 5.54 18.90 14.51
C LYS A 190 5.29 18.04 13.25
N ILE A 191 4.18 17.32 13.16
CA ILE A 191 3.79 16.65 11.93
C ILE A 191 3.08 17.65 11.01
N ALA A 192 3.60 17.84 9.81
CA ALA A 192 3.12 18.82 8.84
C ALA A 192 2.02 18.25 7.93
N ALA A 193 2.13 16.98 7.55
CA ALA A 193 1.15 16.30 6.72
C ALA A 193 1.11 14.80 7.03
N ILE A 194 0.04 14.12 6.61
CA ILE A 194 -0.19 12.71 6.87
C ILE A 194 -0.33 11.95 5.54
N LEU A 195 0.41 10.85 5.41
CA LEU A 195 0.23 9.86 4.34
C LEU A 195 -0.34 8.57 4.95
N ALA A 196 -1.66 8.41 4.92
CA ALA A 196 -2.34 7.28 5.53
C ALA A 196 -2.74 6.23 4.48
N THR A 197 -2.32 4.98 4.66
CA THR A 197 -2.79 3.84 3.87
C THR A 197 -3.36 2.78 4.80
N GLY A 198 -4.64 2.44 4.63
CA GLY A 198 -5.30 1.47 5.50
C GLY A 198 -6.82 1.49 5.39
N GLY A 199 -7.51 0.89 6.34
CA GLY A 199 -8.97 0.81 6.32
C GLY A 199 -9.68 2.16 6.45
N SER A 200 -10.97 2.20 6.08
CA SER A 200 -11.80 3.42 6.06
C SER A 200 -11.77 4.22 7.36
N GLY A 201 -11.72 3.53 8.53
CA GLY A 201 -11.65 4.19 9.84
C GLY A 201 -10.37 4.98 10.05
N LEU A 202 -9.23 4.41 9.61
CA LEU A 202 -7.93 5.09 9.67
C LEU A 202 -7.89 6.32 8.76
N VAL A 203 -8.37 6.16 7.52
CA VAL A 203 -8.42 7.26 6.54
C VAL A 203 -9.31 8.40 7.04
N ARG A 204 -10.47 8.08 7.62
CA ARG A 204 -11.34 9.08 8.26
C ARG A 204 -10.62 9.79 9.40
N ALA A 205 -9.91 9.06 10.27
CA ALA A 205 -9.15 9.65 11.37
C ALA A 205 -8.04 10.59 10.86
N ALA A 206 -7.35 10.23 9.77
CA ALA A 206 -6.34 11.07 9.15
C ALA A 206 -6.93 12.39 8.63
N TYR A 207 -8.03 12.34 7.89
CA TYR A 207 -8.71 13.56 7.40
C TYR A 207 -9.31 14.41 8.53
N SER A 208 -9.68 13.78 9.65
CA SER A 208 -10.23 14.48 10.83
C SER A 208 -9.15 14.98 11.80
N SER A 209 -7.87 14.82 11.48
CA SER A 209 -6.75 15.21 12.35
C SER A 209 -6.52 16.71 12.44
N GLY A 210 -7.10 17.49 11.53
CA GLY A 210 -6.87 18.93 11.40
C GLY A 210 -5.59 19.28 10.63
N LYS A 211 -4.96 18.31 9.96
CA LYS A 211 -3.75 18.47 9.15
C LYS A 211 -4.02 18.10 7.69
N PRO A 212 -3.22 18.62 6.74
CA PRO A 212 -3.20 18.08 5.39
C PRO A 212 -2.98 16.56 5.42
N ALA A 213 -3.86 15.81 4.78
CA ALA A 213 -3.79 14.36 4.78
C ALA A 213 -4.09 13.79 3.38
N PHE A 214 -3.33 12.78 2.99
CA PHE A 214 -3.54 12.00 1.79
C PHE A 214 -3.87 10.56 2.25
N GLY A 215 -5.16 10.24 2.22
CA GLY A 215 -5.68 8.95 2.67
C GLY A 215 -5.94 8.02 1.50
N VAL A 216 -5.40 6.81 1.57
CA VAL A 216 -5.68 5.71 0.65
C VAL A 216 -6.43 4.62 1.43
N GLY A 217 -7.71 4.51 1.14
CA GLY A 217 -8.62 3.54 1.76
C GLY A 217 -8.78 2.26 0.94
N PRO A 218 -9.78 1.44 1.28
CA PRO A 218 -10.17 0.28 0.50
C PRO A 218 -10.50 0.65 -0.95
N GLY A 219 -10.02 -0.15 -1.90
CA GLY A 219 -10.34 -0.04 -3.31
C GLY A 219 -11.46 -1.00 -3.69
N ASN A 220 -12.30 -0.60 -4.64
CA ASN A 220 -13.30 -1.49 -5.23
C ASN A 220 -13.39 -1.18 -6.72
N VAL A 221 -12.66 -1.93 -7.53
CA VAL A 221 -12.46 -1.67 -8.96
C VAL A 221 -13.43 -2.51 -9.79
N PRO A 222 -14.50 -1.93 -10.35
CA PRO A 222 -15.32 -2.58 -11.37
C PRO A 222 -14.66 -2.47 -12.74
N VAL A 223 -14.70 -3.53 -13.52
CA VAL A 223 -14.27 -3.56 -14.92
C VAL A 223 -15.50 -3.71 -15.80
N LEU A 224 -15.80 -2.70 -16.60
CA LEU A 224 -16.87 -2.74 -17.58
C LEU A 224 -16.35 -3.31 -18.91
N LEU A 225 -16.89 -4.44 -19.34
CA LEU A 225 -16.62 -5.06 -20.62
C LEU A 225 -17.73 -4.66 -21.61
N ASP A 226 -17.39 -3.75 -22.49
CA ASP A 226 -18.27 -3.30 -23.58
C ASP A 226 -18.21 -4.28 -24.76
N THR A 227 -19.25 -4.28 -25.62
CA THR A 227 -19.33 -5.13 -26.82
C THR A 227 -18.23 -4.88 -27.84
N THR A 228 -17.56 -3.73 -27.78
CA THR A 228 -16.43 -3.36 -28.65
C THR A 228 -15.07 -3.82 -28.08
N ALA A 229 -15.05 -4.35 -26.84
CA ALA A 229 -13.81 -4.81 -26.22
C ALA A 229 -13.30 -6.13 -26.82
N ASN A 230 -11.98 -6.29 -26.83
CA ASN A 230 -11.35 -7.60 -27.06
C ASN A 230 -11.50 -8.45 -25.79
N ILE A 231 -12.60 -9.22 -25.71
CA ILE A 231 -12.96 -9.96 -24.49
C ILE A 231 -11.88 -10.95 -24.03
N PRO A 232 -11.27 -11.78 -24.90
CA PRO A 232 -10.19 -12.69 -24.50
C PRO A 232 -9.02 -11.97 -23.81
N GLU A 233 -8.54 -10.89 -24.42
CA GLU A 233 -7.44 -10.08 -23.89
C GLU A 233 -7.82 -9.39 -22.56
N ALA A 234 -8.99 -8.76 -22.52
CA ALA A 234 -9.48 -8.05 -21.35
C ALA A 234 -9.63 -8.98 -20.13
N VAL A 235 -10.23 -10.16 -20.32
CA VAL A 235 -10.38 -11.16 -19.26
C VAL A 235 -9.00 -11.69 -18.81
N GLY A 236 -8.08 -11.91 -19.73
CA GLY A 236 -6.72 -12.31 -19.43
C GLY A 236 -6.01 -11.30 -18.50
N LEU A 237 -6.07 -10.01 -18.85
CA LEU A 237 -5.49 -8.91 -18.06
C LEU A 237 -6.15 -8.78 -16.68
N VAL A 238 -7.47 -8.92 -16.59
CA VAL A 238 -8.20 -8.91 -15.31
C VAL A 238 -7.73 -10.05 -14.40
N ILE A 239 -7.57 -11.25 -14.94
CA ILE A 239 -7.09 -12.38 -14.14
C ILE A 239 -5.64 -12.17 -13.70
N GLU A 240 -4.81 -11.61 -14.56
CA GLU A 240 -3.41 -11.27 -14.21
C GLU A 240 -3.39 -10.28 -13.06
N GLY A 241 -4.10 -9.15 -13.17
CA GLY A 241 -4.18 -8.13 -12.13
C GLY A 241 -4.80 -8.65 -10.83
N LYS A 242 -5.90 -9.41 -10.91
CA LYS A 242 -6.58 -9.95 -9.73
C LYS A 242 -5.79 -11.03 -9.01
N SER A 243 -5.08 -11.89 -9.72
CA SER A 243 -4.27 -12.96 -9.11
C SER A 243 -2.95 -12.45 -8.53
N PHE A 244 -2.48 -11.28 -8.95
CA PHE A 244 -1.23 -10.70 -8.49
C PHE A 244 -1.21 -10.52 -6.98
N ASP A 245 -0.18 -11.06 -6.34
CA ASP A 245 0.03 -11.09 -4.88
C ASP A 245 -1.22 -11.53 -4.11
N TYR A 246 -1.93 -12.51 -4.67
CA TYR A 246 -3.20 -13.02 -4.15
C TYR A 246 -4.22 -11.92 -3.84
N GLY A 247 -4.34 -10.93 -4.75
CA GLY A 247 -5.34 -9.87 -4.69
C GLY A 247 -5.14 -8.85 -3.56
N THR A 248 -3.93 -8.75 -2.99
CA THR A 248 -3.64 -7.79 -1.91
C THR A 248 -3.38 -6.35 -2.39
N VAL A 249 -3.34 -6.12 -3.70
CA VAL A 249 -3.25 -4.76 -4.24
C VAL A 249 -4.61 -4.10 -4.17
N CYS A 250 -4.69 -2.93 -3.53
CA CYS A 250 -5.95 -2.19 -3.37
C CYS A 250 -6.57 -1.71 -4.70
N SER A 251 -5.78 -1.66 -5.78
CA SER A 251 -6.23 -1.32 -7.13
C SER A 251 -6.55 -2.55 -7.98
N SER A 252 -6.52 -3.78 -7.42
CA SER A 252 -6.90 -4.98 -8.17
C SER A 252 -8.39 -5.02 -8.47
N GLU A 253 -8.73 -5.63 -9.58
CA GLU A 253 -10.09 -5.78 -10.06
C GLU A 253 -10.94 -6.56 -9.05
N GLN A 254 -12.18 -6.11 -8.82
CA GLN A 254 -13.09 -6.73 -7.85
C GLN A 254 -14.33 -7.33 -8.51
N SER A 255 -14.80 -6.71 -9.58
CA SER A 255 -16.01 -7.13 -10.28
C SER A 255 -15.87 -6.96 -11.78
N LEU A 256 -16.38 -7.92 -12.55
CA LEU A 256 -16.60 -7.79 -13.98
C LEU A 256 -18.06 -7.45 -14.23
N VAL A 257 -18.31 -6.42 -15.00
CA VAL A 257 -19.63 -5.98 -15.43
C VAL A 257 -19.69 -6.09 -16.96
N CYS A 258 -20.60 -6.87 -17.48
CA CYS A 258 -20.76 -7.03 -18.94
C CYS A 258 -22.24 -7.08 -19.31
N GLN A 259 -22.52 -6.84 -20.59
CA GLN A 259 -23.84 -7.07 -21.16
C GLN A 259 -24.17 -8.56 -21.18
N GLU A 260 -25.45 -8.91 -21.05
CA GLU A 260 -25.90 -10.32 -21.05
C GLU A 260 -25.46 -11.07 -22.31
N SER A 261 -25.42 -10.40 -23.46
CA SER A 261 -24.92 -10.99 -24.71
C SER A 261 -23.45 -11.46 -24.65
N LEU A 262 -22.63 -10.88 -23.78
CA LEU A 262 -21.22 -11.25 -23.60
C LEU A 262 -21.00 -12.31 -22.51
N ARG A 263 -22.01 -12.59 -21.68
CA ARG A 263 -21.89 -13.44 -20.50
C ARG A 263 -21.27 -14.81 -20.82
N ALA A 264 -21.77 -15.50 -21.83
CA ALA A 264 -21.27 -16.83 -22.18
C ALA A 264 -19.79 -16.78 -22.60
N THR A 265 -19.39 -15.78 -23.38
CA THR A 265 -18.00 -15.57 -23.81
C THR A 265 -17.12 -15.25 -22.62
N VAL A 266 -17.51 -14.32 -21.74
CA VAL A 266 -16.74 -13.95 -20.54
C VAL A 266 -16.54 -15.15 -19.62
N LEU A 267 -17.57 -15.97 -19.37
CA LEU A 267 -17.45 -17.18 -18.55
C LEU A 267 -16.54 -18.24 -19.20
N SER A 268 -16.56 -18.35 -20.52
CA SER A 268 -15.64 -19.22 -21.26
C SER A 268 -14.19 -18.76 -21.11
N GLU A 269 -13.92 -17.48 -21.32
CA GLU A 269 -12.58 -16.89 -21.18
C GLU A 269 -12.06 -16.95 -19.74
N LEU A 270 -12.90 -16.72 -18.75
CA LEU A 270 -12.53 -16.91 -17.33
C LEU A 270 -11.98 -18.33 -17.10
N ARG A 271 -12.68 -19.37 -17.61
CA ARG A 271 -12.23 -20.76 -17.47
C ARG A 271 -10.94 -21.03 -18.25
N MET A 272 -10.82 -20.51 -19.47
CA MET A 272 -9.61 -20.64 -20.30
C MET A 272 -8.37 -20.05 -19.58
N HIS A 273 -8.55 -18.95 -18.86
CA HIS A 273 -7.51 -18.29 -18.06
C HIS A 273 -7.40 -18.82 -16.62
N LYS A 274 -7.97 -20.02 -16.34
CA LYS A 274 -7.87 -20.74 -15.05
C LYS A 274 -8.59 -20.05 -13.88
N ALA A 275 -9.64 -19.27 -14.13
CA ALA A 275 -10.58 -18.92 -13.11
C ALA A 275 -11.47 -20.13 -12.77
N PHE A 276 -11.68 -20.36 -11.50
CA PHE A 276 -12.70 -21.32 -11.04
C PHE A 276 -14.03 -20.57 -10.90
N VAL A 277 -14.97 -20.89 -11.78
CA VAL A 277 -16.32 -20.30 -11.75
C VAL A 277 -17.18 -21.11 -10.80
N CYS A 278 -17.56 -20.48 -9.69
CA CYS A 278 -18.32 -21.10 -8.61
C CYS A 278 -19.80 -21.29 -8.99
N ASP A 279 -20.38 -22.37 -8.52
CA ASP A 279 -21.83 -22.58 -8.52
C ASP A 279 -22.51 -21.75 -7.40
N GLU A 280 -23.85 -21.85 -7.31
CA GLU A 280 -24.63 -21.08 -6.33
C GLU A 280 -24.30 -21.48 -4.87
N ALA A 281 -24.09 -22.78 -4.61
CA ALA A 281 -23.75 -23.28 -3.26
C ALA A 281 -22.36 -22.83 -2.84
N GLN A 282 -21.38 -22.90 -3.75
CA GLN A 282 -20.02 -22.42 -3.54
C GLN A 282 -19.96 -20.90 -3.37
N THR A 283 -20.77 -20.16 -4.13
CA THR A 283 -20.89 -18.70 -4.01
C THR A 283 -21.39 -18.29 -2.62
N LYS A 284 -22.43 -18.96 -2.08
CA LYS A 284 -22.93 -18.73 -0.73
C LYS A 284 -21.89 -19.10 0.34
N ALA A 285 -21.18 -20.19 0.14
CA ALA A 285 -20.10 -20.63 1.04
C ALA A 285 -18.95 -19.60 1.07
N LEU A 286 -18.54 -19.07 -0.11
CA LEU A 286 -17.53 -18.02 -0.19
C LEU A 286 -17.99 -16.72 0.45
N GLU A 287 -19.22 -16.30 0.24
CA GLU A 287 -19.77 -15.10 0.85
C GLU A 287 -19.66 -15.13 2.38
N SER A 288 -20.11 -16.23 2.98
CA SER A 288 -20.03 -16.42 4.44
C SER A 288 -18.61 -16.60 4.97
N THR A 289 -17.68 -17.06 4.13
CA THR A 289 -16.26 -17.25 4.50
C THR A 289 -15.46 -15.97 4.39
N LEU A 290 -15.64 -15.21 3.28
CA LEU A 290 -14.89 -14.00 2.99
C LEU A 290 -15.36 -12.80 3.81
N ILE A 291 -16.65 -12.72 4.08
CA ILE A 291 -17.25 -11.56 4.74
C ILE A 291 -17.86 -11.98 6.08
N GLN A 292 -17.38 -11.38 7.14
CA GLN A 292 -17.89 -11.61 8.49
C GLN A 292 -19.31 -11.01 8.66
N PRO A 293 -20.11 -11.48 9.63
CA PRO A 293 -21.42 -10.90 9.93
C PRO A 293 -21.41 -9.38 10.20
N SER A 294 -20.27 -8.84 10.62
CA SER A 294 -20.05 -7.41 10.79
C SER A 294 -19.89 -6.62 9.48
N GLY A 295 -19.92 -7.29 8.32
CA GLY A 295 -19.63 -6.71 7.00
C GLY A 295 -18.14 -6.46 6.73
N ARG A 296 -17.24 -6.94 7.60
CA ARG A 296 -15.79 -6.81 7.44
C ARG A 296 -15.21 -8.01 6.71
N ILE A 297 -14.15 -7.79 5.96
CA ILE A 297 -13.37 -8.87 5.34
C ILE A 297 -12.81 -9.79 6.44
N ASN A 298 -12.89 -11.10 6.20
CA ASN A 298 -12.26 -12.09 7.07
C ASN A 298 -10.74 -12.07 6.90
N PRO A 299 -9.97 -11.72 7.94
CA PRO A 299 -8.51 -11.66 7.84
C PRO A 299 -7.85 -12.98 7.44
N ALA A 300 -8.50 -14.13 7.75
CA ALA A 300 -7.99 -15.46 7.39
C ALA A 300 -7.96 -15.69 5.87
N CYS A 301 -8.74 -14.92 5.09
CA CYS A 301 -8.82 -15.03 3.63
C CYS A 301 -7.92 -14.01 2.91
N VAL A 302 -7.48 -12.96 3.60
CA VAL A 302 -6.68 -11.89 2.99
C VAL A 302 -5.35 -12.42 2.47
N GLY A 303 -5.05 -12.17 1.20
CA GLY A 303 -3.79 -12.54 0.57
C GLY A 303 -3.51 -14.06 0.56
N LYS A 304 -4.55 -14.89 0.60
CA LYS A 304 -4.44 -16.35 0.50
C LYS A 304 -4.71 -16.82 -0.92
N SER A 305 -4.15 -17.97 -1.29
CA SER A 305 -4.38 -18.57 -2.60
C SER A 305 -5.85 -18.99 -2.78
N PRO A 306 -6.36 -19.08 -4.03
CA PRO A 306 -7.72 -19.56 -4.29
C PRO A 306 -8.02 -20.92 -3.65
N ARG A 307 -7.03 -21.81 -3.68
CA ARG A 307 -7.14 -23.14 -3.06
C ARG A 307 -7.33 -23.07 -1.55
N ALA A 308 -6.57 -22.21 -0.88
CA ALA A 308 -6.69 -22.03 0.57
C ALA A 308 -8.06 -21.43 0.96
N ILE A 309 -8.55 -20.47 0.17
CA ILE A 309 -9.86 -19.84 0.41
C ILE A 309 -11.00 -20.85 0.15
N ALA A 310 -10.94 -21.60 -0.95
CA ALA A 310 -11.92 -22.65 -1.25
C ALA A 310 -11.97 -23.72 -0.16
N ALA A 311 -10.81 -24.14 0.36
CA ALA A 311 -10.75 -25.11 1.47
C ALA A 311 -11.39 -24.55 2.75
N LEU A 312 -11.19 -23.26 3.07
CA LEU A 312 -11.87 -22.59 4.18
C LEU A 312 -13.40 -22.52 3.98
N ALA A 313 -13.84 -22.40 2.72
CA ALA A 313 -15.25 -22.39 2.35
C ALA A 313 -15.86 -23.79 2.20
N GLY A 314 -15.08 -24.87 2.40
CA GLY A 314 -15.56 -26.25 2.41
C GLY A 314 -15.65 -26.93 1.06
N PHE A 315 -14.95 -26.44 0.02
CA PHE A 315 -14.89 -27.07 -1.29
C PHE A 315 -13.47 -27.11 -1.88
N ALA A 316 -13.26 -27.91 -2.91
CA ALA A 316 -11.99 -28.06 -3.59
C ALA A 316 -11.99 -27.37 -4.95
N VAL A 317 -10.81 -26.87 -5.35
CA VAL A 317 -10.57 -26.29 -6.67
C VAL A 317 -9.29 -26.88 -7.27
N PRO A 318 -9.11 -26.82 -8.61
CA PRO A 318 -7.85 -27.20 -9.26
C PRO A 318 -6.63 -26.50 -8.65
N ALA A 319 -5.49 -27.21 -8.65
CA ALA A 319 -4.26 -26.68 -8.05
C ALA A 319 -3.73 -25.43 -8.75
N ASP A 320 -4.05 -25.27 -10.03
CA ASP A 320 -3.66 -24.17 -10.89
C ASP A 320 -4.72 -23.07 -11.03
N ALA A 321 -5.81 -23.13 -10.23
CA ALA A 321 -6.80 -22.07 -10.16
C ALA A 321 -6.15 -20.73 -9.74
N ARG A 322 -6.33 -19.71 -10.56
CA ARG A 322 -5.74 -18.38 -10.33
C ARG A 322 -6.65 -17.47 -9.51
N ILE A 323 -7.95 -17.53 -9.75
CA ILE A 323 -8.97 -16.75 -9.03
C ILE A 323 -10.25 -17.60 -8.81
N LEU A 324 -11.09 -17.15 -7.88
CA LEU A 324 -12.45 -17.65 -7.68
C LEU A 324 -13.43 -16.59 -8.24
N ALA A 325 -14.27 -17.00 -9.17
CA ALA A 325 -15.25 -16.14 -9.81
C ALA A 325 -16.67 -16.54 -9.42
N CYS A 326 -17.48 -15.60 -8.95
CA CYS A 326 -18.86 -15.81 -8.55
C CYS A 326 -19.77 -14.91 -9.37
N GLU A 327 -20.86 -15.46 -9.93
CA GLU A 327 -21.92 -14.65 -10.50
C GLU A 327 -22.82 -14.11 -9.38
N ILE A 328 -23.02 -12.79 -9.34
CA ILE A 328 -23.89 -12.11 -8.38
C ILE A 328 -24.94 -11.30 -9.10
N LYS A 329 -26.13 -11.16 -8.50
CA LYS A 329 -27.29 -10.49 -9.13
C LYS A 329 -27.44 -9.01 -8.77
N GLY A 330 -26.53 -8.47 -7.94
CA GLY A 330 -26.63 -7.10 -7.47
C GLY A 330 -25.35 -6.61 -6.84
N VAL A 331 -25.38 -5.36 -6.38
CA VAL A 331 -24.26 -4.67 -5.75
C VAL A 331 -24.72 -4.01 -4.44
N GLY A 332 -23.76 -3.70 -3.57
CA GLY A 332 -24.04 -3.04 -2.32
C GLY A 332 -24.04 -3.97 -1.11
N LYS A 333 -24.53 -3.47 0.02
CA LYS A 333 -24.42 -4.19 1.32
C LYS A 333 -25.12 -5.54 1.35
N GLU A 334 -26.17 -5.70 0.54
CA GLU A 334 -26.92 -6.95 0.42
C GLU A 334 -26.24 -7.98 -0.51
N HIS A 335 -25.19 -7.56 -1.19
CA HIS A 335 -24.35 -8.38 -2.05
C HIS A 335 -22.87 -8.21 -1.67
N PRO A 336 -22.44 -8.77 -0.52
CA PRO A 336 -21.13 -8.49 0.06
C PRO A 336 -19.96 -8.82 -0.85
N LEU A 337 -20.09 -9.81 -1.76
CA LEU A 337 -19.07 -10.14 -2.75
C LEU A 337 -18.86 -9.03 -3.81
N SER A 338 -19.72 -8.02 -3.87
CA SER A 338 -19.49 -6.84 -4.71
C SER A 338 -18.49 -5.84 -4.12
N ALA A 339 -18.09 -6.02 -2.86
CA ALA A 339 -17.11 -5.16 -2.17
C ALA A 339 -15.67 -5.62 -2.39
N GLU A 340 -14.70 -4.83 -1.88
CA GLU A 340 -13.28 -5.23 -1.83
C GLU A 340 -13.12 -6.53 -1.02
N LYS A 341 -12.28 -7.45 -1.54
CA LYS A 341 -12.06 -8.77 -0.92
C LYS A 341 -10.63 -9.02 -0.47
N LEU A 342 -9.63 -8.30 -1.01
CA LEU A 342 -8.19 -8.49 -0.75
C LEU A 342 -7.75 -9.97 -0.92
N SER A 343 -8.36 -10.64 -1.88
CA SER A 343 -8.16 -12.07 -2.19
C SER A 343 -8.43 -12.32 -3.67
N PRO A 344 -7.86 -13.35 -4.26
CA PRO A 344 -8.04 -13.64 -5.68
C PRO A 344 -9.40 -14.25 -6.00
#